data_259b3edae1075f1e60832e722eb1641c
#
_entry.id   259b3edae1075f1e60832e722eb1641c
#
_cell.length_a   1.000
_cell.length_b   1.000
_cell.length_c   1.000
_cell.angle_alpha   90.00
_cell.angle_beta   90.00
_cell.angle_gamma   90.00
#
_symmetry.space_group_name_H-M   'P 1'
#
loop_
_entity.id
_entity.type
_entity.pdbx_description
1 polymer ?
#
loop_
_entity_poly.entity_id
_entity_poly.type
_entity_poly.pdbx_seq_one_letter_code
_entity_poly.pdbx_strand_id
1 'polypeptide(L)'
;MKWNKQWKTLNRDQRQAWKQWARNNPVLLDHGVLRRVSGEKAFSVVLNHRALAGEAANPTVVPASVTWLVNVLSLDNAGPFTAGAGNMSFRAAADIAAATKWFVWATGPLAASETLPLRTLRFIKCLAVGVLTSNDLTANFASDYRAVLGSFNGPGTNGAWPEDHFVWFRLHQYANGQLGPGVGLKGRIQVEL
;
A
#
# COMPACT_ATOMS: atom_id res chain seq x y z
N MET A 1 -11.24 -1.46 -19.07
CA MET A 1 -10.38 -2.05 -18.02
C MET A 1 -9.83 -3.40 -18.52
N LYS A 2 -8.55 -3.66 -18.30
CA LYS A 2 -7.83 -4.86 -18.79
C LYS A 2 -8.52 -6.18 -18.37
N TRP A 3 -9.00 -6.27 -17.15
CA TRP A 3 -9.51 -7.51 -16.55
C TRP A 3 -10.95 -7.89 -16.97
N ASN A 4 -11.78 -6.94 -17.42
CA ASN A 4 -13.14 -7.24 -17.87
C ASN A 4 -13.19 -8.19 -19.09
N LYS A 5 -12.17 -8.07 -19.97
CA LYS A 5 -12.05 -9.01 -21.10
C LYS A 5 -11.77 -10.43 -20.61
N GLN A 6 -10.85 -10.57 -19.64
CA GLN A 6 -10.50 -11.89 -19.07
C GLN A 6 -11.64 -12.51 -18.27
N TRP A 7 -12.46 -11.70 -17.57
CA TRP A 7 -13.68 -12.24 -16.92
C TRP A 7 -14.61 -12.95 -17.90
N LYS A 8 -14.74 -12.41 -19.10
CA LYS A 8 -15.59 -13.01 -20.13
C LYS A 8 -15.05 -14.34 -20.68
N THR A 9 -13.75 -14.60 -20.60
CA THR A 9 -13.15 -15.85 -21.03
C THR A 9 -13.25 -16.98 -20.01
N LEU A 10 -13.60 -16.67 -18.76
CA LEU A 10 -13.81 -17.67 -17.72
C LEU A 10 -15.03 -18.55 -18.06
N ASN A 11 -14.92 -19.85 -17.80
CA ASN A 11 -16.06 -20.74 -17.89
C ASN A 11 -17.07 -20.49 -16.74
N ARG A 12 -18.21 -21.19 -16.79
CA ARG A 12 -19.31 -21.03 -15.82
C ARG A 12 -18.84 -21.33 -14.40
N ASP A 13 -18.10 -22.41 -14.20
CA ASP A 13 -17.69 -22.88 -12.87
C ASP A 13 -16.67 -21.93 -12.24
N GLN A 14 -15.71 -21.44 -13.04
CA GLN A 14 -14.76 -20.44 -12.60
C GLN A 14 -15.43 -19.14 -12.17
N ARG A 15 -16.40 -18.65 -12.96
CA ARG A 15 -17.18 -17.46 -12.57
C ARG A 15 -18.01 -17.71 -11.32
N GLN A 16 -18.54 -18.92 -11.15
CA GLN A 16 -19.29 -19.28 -9.95
C GLN A 16 -18.36 -19.33 -8.72
N ALA A 17 -17.16 -19.89 -8.85
CA ALA A 17 -16.15 -19.92 -7.79
C ALA A 17 -15.80 -18.49 -7.33
N TRP A 18 -15.56 -17.56 -8.26
CA TRP A 18 -15.31 -16.16 -7.93
C TRP A 18 -16.49 -15.47 -7.26
N LYS A 19 -17.73 -15.75 -7.68
CA LYS A 19 -18.93 -15.22 -7.01
C LYS A 19 -19.06 -15.73 -5.58
N GLN A 20 -18.80 -17.02 -5.37
CA GLN A 20 -18.83 -17.64 -4.04
C GLN A 20 -17.71 -17.08 -3.16
N TRP A 21 -16.52 -16.97 -3.70
CA TRP A 21 -15.38 -16.39 -2.98
C TRP A 21 -15.67 -14.94 -2.54
N ALA A 22 -16.19 -14.10 -3.41
CA ALA A 22 -16.50 -12.70 -3.12
C ALA A 22 -17.61 -12.52 -2.06
N ARG A 23 -18.53 -13.46 -1.92
CA ARG A 23 -19.55 -13.46 -0.85
C ARG A 23 -18.93 -13.63 0.53
N ASN A 24 -17.89 -14.45 0.61
CA ASN A 24 -17.24 -14.82 1.86
C ASN A 24 -16.04 -13.91 2.20
N ASN A 25 -15.47 -13.23 1.21
CA ASN A 25 -14.26 -12.45 1.33
C ASN A 25 -14.50 -11.01 0.88
N PRO A 26 -14.71 -10.06 1.81
CA PRO A 26 -14.75 -8.66 1.43
C PRO A 26 -13.39 -8.25 0.89
N VAL A 27 -13.37 -7.42 -0.15
CA VAL A 27 -12.15 -6.88 -0.74
C VAL A 27 -11.94 -5.44 -0.32
N LEU A 28 -10.68 -5.06 -0.17
CA LEU A 28 -10.31 -3.69 0.08
C LEU A 28 -10.46 -2.90 -1.23
N LEU A 29 -11.39 -1.96 -1.23
CA LEU A 29 -11.56 -1.00 -2.31
C LEU A 29 -10.81 0.28 -1.97
N ASP A 30 -10.74 1.16 -2.94
CA ASP A 30 -10.08 2.46 -2.89
C ASP A 30 -9.99 3.05 -1.47
N HIS A 31 -8.77 3.26 -1.02
CA HIS A 31 -8.44 3.93 0.25
C HIS A 31 -8.79 3.20 1.55
N GLY A 32 -8.90 1.88 1.51
CA GLY A 32 -8.89 1.09 2.73
C GLY A 32 -10.27 0.76 3.32
N VAL A 33 -11.31 0.81 2.52
CA VAL A 33 -12.64 0.35 2.94
C VAL A 33 -12.86 -1.08 2.46
N LEU A 34 -13.04 -2.00 3.40
CA LEU A 34 -13.45 -3.37 3.11
C LEU A 34 -14.93 -3.40 2.67
N ARG A 35 -15.19 -3.92 1.49
CA ARG A 35 -16.57 -4.05 0.97
C ARG A 35 -16.80 -5.42 0.35
N ARG A 36 -18.01 -5.92 0.53
CA ARG A 36 -18.52 -7.02 -0.28
C ARG A 36 -18.89 -6.49 -1.66
N VAL A 37 -18.39 -7.16 -2.68
CA VAL A 37 -18.57 -6.74 -4.08
C VAL A 37 -19.01 -7.93 -4.92
N SER A 38 -19.41 -7.69 -6.17
CA SER A 38 -19.69 -8.76 -7.11
C SER A 38 -18.46 -9.62 -7.40
N GLY A 39 -18.64 -10.86 -7.82
CA GLY A 39 -17.52 -11.74 -8.20
C GLY A 39 -16.63 -11.15 -9.30
N GLU A 40 -17.22 -10.46 -10.28
CA GLU A 40 -16.46 -9.77 -11.34
C GLU A 40 -15.62 -8.61 -10.80
N LYS A 41 -16.18 -7.82 -9.87
CA LYS A 41 -15.43 -6.73 -9.24
C LYS A 41 -14.31 -7.28 -8.35
N ALA A 42 -14.57 -8.33 -7.57
CA ALA A 42 -13.56 -8.99 -6.75
C ALA A 42 -12.42 -9.56 -7.61
N PHE A 43 -12.73 -10.26 -8.69
CA PHE A 43 -11.80 -10.74 -9.70
C PHE A 43 -10.88 -9.60 -10.20
N SER A 44 -11.48 -8.48 -10.62
CA SER A 44 -10.72 -7.34 -11.14
C SER A 44 -9.80 -6.72 -10.09
N VAL A 45 -10.26 -6.59 -8.85
CA VAL A 45 -9.47 -6.04 -7.73
C VAL A 45 -8.29 -6.95 -7.39
N VAL A 46 -8.54 -8.24 -7.22
CA VAL A 46 -7.48 -9.22 -6.88
C VAL A 46 -6.41 -9.28 -7.95
N LEU A 47 -6.79 -9.34 -9.23
CA LEU A 47 -5.80 -9.37 -10.31
C LEU A 47 -5.04 -8.05 -10.45
N ASN A 48 -5.67 -6.92 -10.16
CA ASN A 48 -4.96 -5.65 -10.12
C ASN A 48 -3.94 -5.62 -8.98
N HIS A 49 -4.28 -6.12 -7.80
CA HIS A 49 -3.34 -6.20 -6.69
C HIS A 49 -2.16 -7.14 -7.01
N ARG A 50 -2.41 -8.28 -7.65
CA ARG A 50 -1.33 -9.17 -8.11
C ARG A 50 -0.40 -8.47 -9.09
N ALA A 51 -0.96 -7.76 -10.06
CA ALA A 51 -0.17 -7.01 -11.01
C ALA A 51 0.69 -5.91 -10.34
N LEU A 52 0.13 -5.19 -9.37
CA LEU A 52 0.87 -4.19 -8.58
C LEU A 52 1.95 -4.83 -7.70
N ALA A 53 1.75 -6.06 -7.25
CA ALA A 53 2.73 -6.84 -6.49
C ALA A 53 3.80 -7.52 -7.37
N GLY A 54 3.76 -7.32 -8.68
CA GLY A 54 4.66 -7.99 -9.63
C GLY A 54 4.39 -9.50 -9.77
N GLU A 55 3.20 -9.98 -9.37
CA GLU A 55 2.84 -11.39 -9.46
C GLU A 55 2.12 -11.73 -10.76
N ALA A 56 2.30 -12.97 -11.20
CA ALA A 56 1.57 -13.48 -12.36
C ALA A 56 0.05 -13.47 -12.08
N ALA A 57 -0.71 -12.96 -13.04
CA ALA A 57 -2.15 -13.08 -13.00
C ALA A 57 -2.56 -14.55 -13.18
N ASN A 58 -3.28 -15.09 -12.22
CA ASN A 58 -3.92 -16.39 -12.38
C ASN A 58 -5.44 -16.21 -12.30
N PRO A 59 -6.13 -15.98 -13.43
CA PRO A 59 -7.54 -15.65 -13.45
C PRO A 59 -8.45 -16.86 -13.15
N THR A 60 -7.96 -18.07 -13.31
CA THR A 60 -8.78 -19.29 -13.19
C THR A 60 -8.93 -19.77 -11.76
N VAL A 61 -8.08 -19.30 -10.85
CA VAL A 61 -8.03 -19.76 -9.46
C VAL A 61 -8.36 -18.61 -8.51
N VAL A 62 -9.32 -18.81 -7.63
CA VAL A 62 -9.64 -17.89 -6.54
C VAL A 62 -8.50 -17.88 -5.50
N PRO A 63 -8.25 -16.75 -4.81
CA PRO A 63 -7.24 -16.70 -3.77
C PRO A 63 -7.55 -17.65 -2.62
N ALA A 64 -6.50 -18.26 -2.07
CA ALA A 64 -6.60 -18.97 -0.80
C ALA A 64 -6.89 -17.97 0.35
N SER A 65 -7.50 -18.48 1.42
CA SER A 65 -7.72 -17.70 2.64
C SER A 65 -6.38 -17.25 3.24
N VAL A 66 -6.37 -16.04 3.80
CA VAL A 66 -5.18 -15.44 4.40
C VAL A 66 -5.47 -15.10 5.86
N THR A 67 -4.53 -15.45 6.73
CA THR A 67 -4.50 -14.96 8.11
C THR A 67 -3.62 -13.71 8.15
N TRP A 68 -4.18 -12.62 8.65
CA TRP A 68 -3.49 -11.35 8.73
C TRP A 68 -2.79 -11.16 10.06
N LEU A 69 -1.58 -10.61 10.02
CA LEU A 69 -0.88 -10.16 11.21
C LEU A 69 -1.56 -8.89 11.74
N VAL A 70 -1.72 -8.78 13.04
CA VAL A 70 -2.41 -7.65 13.68
C VAL A 70 -1.38 -6.76 14.38
N ASN A 71 -1.49 -5.43 14.19
CA ASN A 71 -0.73 -4.41 14.94
C ASN A 71 0.80 -4.53 14.90
N VAL A 72 1.36 -4.86 13.74
CA VAL A 72 2.81 -5.12 13.62
C VAL A 72 3.63 -3.94 13.09
N LEU A 73 3.00 -2.84 12.68
CA LEU A 73 3.72 -1.70 12.14
C LEU A 73 3.59 -0.47 13.02
N SER A 74 4.70 0.18 13.24
CA SER A 74 4.79 1.54 13.77
C SER A 74 5.55 2.42 12.78
N LEU A 75 5.17 3.68 12.65
CA LEU A 75 6.02 4.66 12.00
C LEU A 75 7.07 5.08 13.02
N ASP A 76 8.28 4.68 12.77
CA ASP A 76 9.40 5.31 13.42
C ASP A 76 9.74 6.57 12.62
N ASN A 77 9.81 7.69 13.29
CA ASN A 77 10.21 8.97 12.73
C ASN A 77 11.74 8.94 12.53
N ALA A 78 12.20 7.91 11.87
CA ALA A 78 13.60 7.67 11.63
C ALA A 78 14.08 8.56 10.50
N GLY A 79 14.36 9.77 10.86
CA GLY A 79 15.12 10.66 10.04
C GLY A 79 14.30 11.68 9.26
N PRO A 80 14.92 12.84 9.07
CA PRO A 80 14.37 13.90 8.25
C PRO A 80 14.20 13.43 6.81
N PHE A 81 13.15 13.84 6.18
CA PHE A 81 13.02 13.75 4.73
C PHE A 81 13.96 14.79 4.11
N THR A 82 15.25 14.51 4.07
CA THR A 82 16.23 15.44 3.51
C THR A 82 16.23 15.46 1.99
N ALA A 83 16.52 16.61 1.45
CA ALA A 83 16.50 16.93 0.01
C ALA A 83 17.55 16.17 -0.83
N GLY A 84 18.13 15.15 -0.43
CA GLY A 84 19.10 14.37 -1.21
C GLY A 84 19.08 12.89 -0.87
N ALA A 85 18.88 12.55 0.37
CA ALA A 85 19.00 11.20 0.90
C ALA A 85 17.87 10.85 1.86
N GLY A 86 16.74 11.58 1.82
CA GLY A 86 15.65 11.40 2.77
C GLY A 86 15.18 9.96 2.87
N ASN A 87 15.17 9.46 4.08
CA ASN A 87 14.70 8.12 4.38
C ASN A 87 13.19 8.18 4.65
N MET A 88 12.41 7.50 3.83
CA MET A 88 11.02 7.19 4.12
C MET A 88 10.96 5.72 4.51
N SER A 89 10.99 5.48 5.78
CA SER A 89 10.97 4.12 6.32
C SER A 89 9.96 3.99 7.44
N PHE A 90 9.59 2.78 7.74
CA PHE A 90 8.79 2.44 8.91
C PHE A 90 9.38 1.21 9.59
N ARG A 91 9.09 1.07 10.86
CA ARG A 91 9.61 -0.02 11.68
C ARG A 91 8.49 -0.99 12.02
N ALA A 92 8.81 -2.26 12.10
CA ALA A 92 7.90 -3.25 12.65
C ALA A 92 7.85 -3.12 14.18
N ALA A 93 6.65 -3.19 14.76
CA ALA A 93 6.45 -3.23 16.20
C ALA A 93 6.73 -4.63 16.81
N ALA A 94 6.78 -5.66 15.96
CA ALA A 94 7.10 -7.04 16.32
C ALA A 94 7.84 -7.70 15.15
N ASP A 95 8.50 -8.81 15.42
CA ASP A 95 9.19 -9.57 14.39
C ASP A 95 8.22 -10.06 13.30
N ILE A 96 8.58 -9.81 12.07
CA ILE A 96 7.79 -10.20 10.90
C ILE A 96 8.59 -11.22 10.10
N ALA A 97 7.97 -12.35 9.82
CA ALA A 97 8.59 -13.41 9.04
C ALA A 97 8.91 -12.93 7.61
N ALA A 98 9.92 -13.55 7.01
CA ALA A 98 10.26 -13.32 5.61
C ALA A 98 9.06 -13.50 4.66
N ALA A 99 9.12 -12.85 3.53
CA ALA A 99 8.13 -12.88 2.46
C ALA A 99 6.78 -12.20 2.75
N THR A 100 6.63 -11.45 3.85
CA THR A 100 5.47 -10.59 4.02
C THR A 100 5.59 -9.39 3.07
N LYS A 101 4.55 -9.17 2.27
CA LYS A 101 4.49 -8.01 1.37
C LYS A 101 3.56 -6.94 1.95
N TRP A 102 3.90 -5.68 1.67
CA TRP A 102 3.12 -4.53 2.11
C TRP A 102 2.86 -3.59 0.95
N PHE A 103 1.63 -3.21 0.79
CA PHE A 103 1.26 -2.13 -0.10
C PHE A 103 1.32 -0.81 0.65
N VAL A 104 2.02 0.15 0.06
CA VAL A 104 2.21 1.50 0.62
C VAL A 104 1.44 2.50 -0.23
N TRP A 105 0.55 3.23 0.41
CA TRP A 105 -0.06 4.45 -0.16
C TRP A 105 0.42 5.65 0.64
N ALA A 106 0.56 6.79 -0.03
CA ALA A 106 0.90 8.04 0.63
C ALA A 106 0.16 9.22 0.02
N THR A 107 0.05 10.29 0.81
CA THR A 107 -0.37 11.61 0.30
C THR A 107 0.85 12.41 -0.13
N GLY A 108 0.63 13.51 -0.87
CA GLY A 108 1.59 14.61 -0.90
C GLY A 108 1.73 15.24 0.50
N PRO A 109 2.69 16.14 0.68
CA PRO A 109 2.80 16.93 1.89
C PRO A 109 1.54 17.75 2.13
N LEU A 110 1.07 17.72 3.36
CA LEU A 110 -0.13 18.39 3.83
C LEU A 110 0.23 19.30 4.98
N ALA A 111 -0.42 20.45 5.08
CA ALA A 111 -0.26 21.31 6.23
C ALA A 111 -0.69 20.61 7.53
N ALA A 112 -0.15 21.06 8.67
CA ALA A 112 -0.40 20.41 9.97
C ALA A 112 -1.89 20.35 10.35
N SER A 113 -2.67 21.32 9.88
CA SER A 113 -4.11 21.43 10.12
C SER A 113 -4.98 20.54 9.21
N GLU A 114 -4.40 19.97 8.16
CA GLU A 114 -5.16 19.16 7.22
C GLU A 114 -5.43 17.76 7.78
N THR A 115 -6.68 17.36 7.72
CA THR A 115 -7.08 15.98 8.00
C THR A 115 -6.76 15.08 6.81
N LEU A 116 -6.59 13.77 7.05
CA LEU A 116 -6.27 12.81 6.00
C LEU A 116 -7.31 12.84 4.86
N PRO A 117 -6.98 13.40 3.69
CA PRO A 117 -7.86 13.35 2.55
C PRO A 117 -7.68 12.01 1.85
N LEU A 118 -8.51 11.02 2.20
CA LEU A 118 -8.41 9.65 1.65
C LEU A 118 -8.35 9.60 0.12
N ARG A 119 -8.95 10.59 -0.55
CA ARG A 119 -8.95 10.67 -2.02
C ARG A 119 -7.60 11.06 -2.63
N THR A 120 -6.68 11.61 -1.85
CA THR A 120 -5.36 12.04 -2.33
C THR A 120 -4.28 10.98 -2.14
N LEU A 121 -4.59 9.87 -1.45
CA LEU A 121 -3.68 8.75 -1.33
C LEU A 121 -3.34 8.18 -2.72
N ARG A 122 -2.06 8.02 -2.99
CA ARG A 122 -1.53 7.38 -4.18
C ARG A 122 -0.79 6.11 -3.80
N PHE A 123 -0.94 5.07 -4.61
CA PHE A 123 -0.14 3.87 -4.47
C PHE A 123 1.31 4.18 -4.79
N ILE A 124 2.19 3.90 -3.85
CA ILE A 124 3.62 4.16 -3.99
C ILE A 124 4.33 2.89 -4.45
N LYS A 125 4.22 1.81 -3.68
CA LYS A 125 4.99 0.60 -3.92
C LYS A 125 4.39 -0.60 -3.22
N CYS A 126 4.66 -1.78 -3.75
CA CYS A 126 4.62 -3.03 -3.00
C CYS A 126 6.01 -3.31 -2.44
N LEU A 127 6.15 -3.24 -1.13
CA LEU A 127 7.39 -3.62 -0.45
C LEU A 127 7.38 -5.13 -0.21
N ALA A 128 8.40 -5.82 -0.72
CA ALA A 128 8.73 -7.16 -0.29
C ALA A 128 9.67 -7.03 0.91
N VAL A 129 9.21 -7.45 2.06
CA VAL A 129 9.99 -7.34 3.28
C VAL A 129 10.65 -8.67 3.56
N GLY A 130 11.96 -8.64 3.82
CA GLY A 130 12.69 -9.79 4.38
C GLY A 130 12.25 -10.06 5.82
N VAL A 131 13.03 -10.82 6.56
CA VAL A 131 12.84 -10.92 8.02
C VAL A 131 13.07 -9.53 8.62
N LEU A 132 12.06 -9.00 9.31
CA LEU A 132 12.18 -7.77 10.09
C LEU A 132 12.16 -8.14 11.56
N THR A 133 13.14 -7.68 12.28
CA THR A 133 13.07 -7.63 13.73
C THR A 133 12.47 -6.31 14.19
N SER A 134 11.95 -6.25 15.40
CA SER A 134 11.34 -5.04 15.96
C SER A 134 12.27 -3.82 16.02
N ASN A 135 13.58 -4.03 15.82
CA ASN A 135 14.62 -2.99 15.84
C ASN A 135 15.13 -2.60 14.44
N ASP A 136 14.74 -3.33 13.41
CA ASP A 136 15.22 -3.06 12.06
C ASP A 136 14.33 -2.02 11.37
N LEU A 137 14.98 -1.11 10.63
CA LEU A 137 14.28 -0.21 9.74
C LEU A 137 13.83 -0.96 8.48
N THR A 138 12.62 -0.73 8.06
CA THR A 138 12.15 -1.21 6.77
C THR A 138 12.86 -0.49 5.63
N ALA A 139 12.77 -1.07 4.44
CA ALA A 139 13.40 -0.50 3.26
C ALA A 139 12.97 0.95 3.02
N ASN A 140 13.96 1.77 2.64
CA ASN A 140 13.73 3.14 2.22
C ASN A 140 12.96 3.17 0.90
N PHE A 141 11.88 3.92 0.83
CA PHE A 141 11.05 4.09 -0.37
C PHE A 141 10.93 5.56 -0.83
N ALA A 142 11.83 6.44 -0.38
CA ALA A 142 11.80 7.85 -0.74
C ALA A 142 11.91 8.10 -2.26
N SER A 143 12.69 7.29 -2.97
CA SER A 143 12.80 7.37 -4.43
C SER A 143 11.49 7.01 -5.13
N ASP A 144 10.82 5.95 -4.66
CA ASP A 144 9.53 5.52 -5.21
C ASP A 144 8.44 6.56 -4.93
N TYR A 145 8.46 7.15 -3.74
CA TYR A 145 7.55 8.23 -3.38
C TYR A 145 7.70 9.42 -4.33
N ARG A 146 8.94 9.87 -4.57
CA ARG A 146 9.21 10.97 -5.50
C ARG A 146 8.79 10.65 -6.93
N ALA A 147 8.97 9.42 -7.37
CA ALA A 147 8.55 9.00 -8.71
C ALA A 147 7.03 9.09 -8.91
N VAL A 148 6.23 8.89 -7.86
CA VAL A 148 4.77 8.90 -7.93
C VAL A 148 4.18 10.30 -7.66
N LEU A 149 4.70 11.01 -6.68
CA LEU A 149 4.16 12.28 -6.18
C LEU A 149 4.96 13.50 -6.63
N GLY A 150 6.08 13.27 -7.31
CA GLY A 150 6.97 14.33 -7.77
C GLY A 150 7.92 14.84 -6.67
N SER A 151 8.90 15.64 -7.11
CA SER A 151 9.71 16.45 -6.22
C SER A 151 8.94 17.74 -5.92
N PHE A 152 8.87 18.11 -4.65
CA PHE A 152 8.25 19.39 -4.27
C PHE A 152 9.20 20.54 -4.59
N ASN A 153 8.96 21.21 -5.69
CA ASN A 153 9.59 22.47 -6.02
C ASN A 153 8.67 23.61 -5.57
N GLY A 154 8.60 23.86 -4.28
CA GLY A 154 8.00 25.10 -3.78
C GLY A 154 8.93 26.31 -4.06
N PRO A 155 8.41 27.54 -4.18
CA PRO A 155 9.24 28.73 -4.30
C PRO A 155 10.21 28.82 -3.13
N GLY A 156 11.51 28.82 -3.41
CA GLY A 156 12.57 28.94 -2.41
C GLY A 156 13.10 27.62 -1.83
N THR A 157 12.59 26.46 -2.26
CA THR A 157 12.99 25.18 -1.63
C THR A 157 14.05 24.40 -2.40
N ASN A 158 14.52 24.83 -3.57
CA ASN A 158 15.49 24.12 -4.42
C ASN A 158 15.23 22.61 -4.53
N GLY A 159 13.95 22.20 -4.57
CA GLY A 159 13.56 20.79 -4.56
C GLY A 159 13.49 20.16 -3.16
N ALA A 160 13.71 20.92 -2.10
CA ALA A 160 13.53 20.47 -0.73
C ALA A 160 12.04 20.29 -0.39
N TRP A 161 11.78 19.43 0.54
CA TRP A 161 10.44 19.20 1.08
C TRP A 161 10.02 20.40 1.95
N PRO A 162 8.74 20.80 1.93
CA PRO A 162 8.29 21.87 2.79
C PRO A 162 8.38 21.44 4.26
N GLU A 163 9.12 22.22 5.05
CA GLU A 163 9.19 22.05 6.50
C GLU A 163 7.79 22.14 7.13
N ASP A 164 7.66 21.52 8.29
CA ASP A 164 6.41 21.53 9.06
C ASP A 164 5.17 20.93 8.36
N HIS A 165 5.37 20.29 7.23
CA HIS A 165 4.33 19.51 6.58
C HIS A 165 4.35 18.06 7.04
N PHE A 166 3.25 17.38 6.79
CA PHE A 166 3.07 15.98 7.15
C PHE A 166 2.75 15.16 5.91
N VAL A 167 3.25 13.94 5.89
CA VAL A 167 2.84 12.93 4.93
C VAL A 167 2.04 11.86 5.67
N TRP A 168 0.90 11.54 5.15
CA TRP A 168 0.12 10.41 5.62
C TRP A 168 0.44 9.19 4.78
N PHE A 169 0.67 8.08 5.48
CA PHE A 169 0.87 6.77 4.89
C PHE A 169 -0.29 5.86 5.25
N ARG A 170 -0.61 4.97 4.35
CA ARG A 170 -1.47 3.85 4.62
C ARG A 170 -0.81 2.58 4.12
N LEU A 171 -0.62 1.64 5.01
CA LEU A 171 0.05 0.37 4.74
C LEU A 171 -0.93 -0.77 4.90
N HIS A 172 -0.98 -1.66 3.93
CA HIS A 172 -1.81 -2.85 3.96
C HIS A 172 -0.94 -4.08 3.72
N GLN A 173 -1.10 -5.10 4.55
CA GLN A 173 -0.51 -6.40 4.26
C GLN A 173 -1.08 -6.93 2.95
N TYR A 174 -0.22 -7.55 2.17
CA TYR A 174 -0.58 -8.16 0.91
C TYR A 174 -0.28 -9.65 0.91
N ALA A 175 -1.24 -10.46 0.52
CA ALA A 175 -1.02 -11.89 0.25
C ALA A 175 -2.04 -12.40 -0.78
N ASN A 176 -1.57 -13.17 -1.74
CA ASN A 176 -2.41 -13.85 -2.74
C ASN A 176 -3.42 -12.94 -3.47
N GLY A 177 -3.05 -11.70 -3.75
CA GLY A 177 -3.94 -10.72 -4.39
C GLY A 177 -4.92 -10.03 -3.45
N GLN A 178 -4.92 -10.35 -2.17
CA GLN A 178 -5.76 -9.76 -1.15
C GLN A 178 -4.98 -8.71 -0.36
N LEU A 179 -5.70 -7.71 0.15
CA LEU A 179 -5.16 -6.74 1.07
C LEU A 179 -5.84 -6.91 2.43
N GLY A 180 -5.05 -6.99 3.47
CA GLY A 180 -5.48 -7.06 4.84
C GLY A 180 -5.84 -5.70 5.45
N PRO A 181 -6.14 -5.68 6.75
CA PRO A 181 -6.34 -4.45 7.48
C PRO A 181 -5.20 -3.46 7.27
N GLY A 182 -5.51 -2.18 7.18
CA GLY A 182 -4.50 -1.14 6.97
C GLY A 182 -4.13 -0.43 8.26
N VAL A 183 -2.87 -0.03 8.35
CA VAL A 183 -2.36 0.85 9.39
C VAL A 183 -2.16 2.23 8.78
N GLY A 184 -2.71 3.26 9.42
CA GLY A 184 -2.48 4.66 9.06
C GLY A 184 -1.35 5.23 9.89
N LEU A 185 -0.40 5.86 9.22
CA LEU A 185 0.77 6.47 9.85
C LEU A 185 0.89 7.91 9.37
N LYS A 186 1.27 8.84 10.26
CA LYS A 186 1.53 10.24 9.95
C LYS A 186 2.97 10.57 10.27
N GLY A 187 3.75 10.98 9.28
CA GLY A 187 5.13 11.41 9.45
C GLY A 187 5.28 12.91 9.23
N ARG A 188 6.06 13.59 10.07
CA ARG A 188 6.44 15.00 9.88
C ARG A 188 7.65 15.08 8.95
N ILE A 189 7.63 16.03 8.05
CA ILE A 189 8.80 16.39 7.26
C ILE A 189 9.68 17.25 8.15
N GLN A 190 10.91 16.78 8.40
CA GLN A 190 11.92 17.50 9.15
C GLN A 190 13.08 17.80 8.21
N VAL A 191 13.66 18.96 8.33
CA VAL A 191 14.92 19.30 7.66
C VAL A 191 16.06 18.96 8.60
N GLU A 192 17.12 18.36 8.08
CA GLU A 192 18.37 18.24 8.83
C GLU A 192 18.95 19.65 9.02
N LEU A 193 19.21 20.00 10.28
CA LEU A 193 19.99 21.19 10.65
C LEU A 193 21.48 20.93 10.41
#